data_53512f447f677453b288e2d98499998f
#
_entry.id   53512f447f677453b288e2d98499998f
#
_cell.length_a   1.000
_cell.length_b   1.000
_cell.length_c   1.000
_cell.angle_alpha   90.00
_cell.angle_beta   90.00
_cell.angle_gamma   90.00
#
_symmetry.space_group_name_H-M   'P 1'
#
loop_
_entity.id
_entity.type
_entity.pdbx_description
1 polymer ?
#
loop_
_entity_poly.entity_id
_entity_poly.type
_entity_poly.pdbx_seq_one_letter_code
_entity_poly.pdbx_strand_id
1 'polypeptide(L)'
;MNLKKIFSLFTPLIIGVVLYGQSPKLPDNKGILKAGIAKADITPSIPVKLYGYASRKTYSEGVHDPLTARVAVFENNGKKIVLVSTDIGSYGSDVFPVFQKAIMERFGLKESELFLSTIHSHSSPVLSLNAQTGDPNNIEYTKSFQEKLLALVGEAMKNVKPVMVGAGTGSSPVGANRREMRPDGSITLGRNPYGITDKEVLVMKVAATDGNPVGALYDYATHSTSLGGSNMQISGDILGLSAQFVEKILGKDVITPVFAGASGNIDPWFRVLPEFNNEPGWIPEPVLLGTLLGEEVVHVFRGIKDFAPGGDIASDYAVLECPRRITEENKATPDQPATVPVNITVARIGEDIAFVGFNVEMLTEIGMEIKAGSPYRYTFIITHCNGGSGYLVPKELYKEGGYEVTTTRFQIGSSDMVVKKALRMLYDL
;
A
#
# COMPACT_ATOMS: atom_id res chain seq x y z
N MET A 1 38.25 -14.12 -75.92
CA MET A 1 38.80 -12.99 -75.18
C MET A 1 38.29 -13.14 -73.74
N ASN A 2 39.13 -13.66 -72.81
CA ASN A 2 38.80 -14.13 -71.47
C ASN A 2 38.95 -12.98 -70.45
N LEU A 3 37.89 -12.66 -69.74
CA LEU A 3 37.96 -11.82 -68.53
C LEU A 3 37.88 -12.74 -67.31
N LYS A 4 38.97 -12.82 -66.57
CA LYS A 4 39.06 -13.50 -65.27
C LYS A 4 38.48 -12.61 -64.20
N LYS A 5 37.49 -13.10 -63.45
CA LYS A 5 36.94 -12.52 -62.24
C LYS A 5 37.92 -12.76 -61.09
N ILE A 6 38.34 -11.65 -60.40
CA ILE A 6 39.06 -11.69 -59.14
C ILE A 6 38.01 -11.51 -58.06
N PHE A 7 37.77 -12.53 -57.25
CA PHE A 7 37.00 -12.43 -56.01
C PHE A 7 37.96 -12.11 -54.86
N SER A 8 37.83 -10.90 -54.30
CA SER A 8 38.49 -10.52 -53.05
C SER A 8 37.62 -10.91 -51.86
N LEU A 9 38.09 -11.82 -51.01
CA LEU A 9 37.48 -12.16 -49.71
C LEU A 9 37.80 -11.06 -48.74
N PHE A 10 36.83 -10.26 -48.37
CA PHE A 10 36.84 -9.44 -47.18
C PHE A 10 36.25 -10.22 -46.00
N THR A 11 37.10 -10.64 -45.07
CA THR A 11 36.66 -11.19 -43.76
C THR A 11 36.44 -10.00 -42.81
N PRO A 12 35.23 -9.79 -42.28
CA PRO A 12 35.05 -8.76 -41.26
C PRO A 12 35.59 -9.26 -39.91
N LEU A 13 36.57 -8.57 -39.38
CA LEU A 13 37.08 -8.74 -38.04
C LEU A 13 36.04 -8.14 -37.05
N ILE A 14 35.25 -8.98 -36.42
CA ILE A 14 34.33 -8.54 -35.34
C ILE A 14 35.18 -8.35 -34.08
N ILE A 15 35.55 -7.11 -33.80
CA ILE A 15 36.12 -6.72 -32.51
C ILE A 15 34.94 -6.63 -31.53
N GLY A 16 34.73 -7.65 -30.73
CA GLY A 16 33.81 -7.62 -29.60
C GLY A 16 34.35 -6.68 -28.51
N VAL A 17 33.80 -5.46 -28.43
CA VAL A 17 34.04 -4.59 -27.28
C VAL A 17 33.24 -5.15 -26.14
N VAL A 18 33.89 -5.85 -25.23
CA VAL A 18 33.34 -6.21 -23.92
C VAL A 18 33.33 -4.91 -23.08
N LEU A 19 32.18 -4.26 -23.05
CA LEU A 19 31.93 -3.19 -22.08
C LEU A 19 31.83 -3.85 -20.71
N TYR A 20 32.95 -3.86 -19.98
CA TYR A 20 32.90 -4.05 -18.53
C TYR A 20 32.09 -2.90 -17.93
N GLY A 21 30.84 -3.16 -17.59
CA GLY A 21 30.06 -2.25 -16.77
C GLY A 21 30.83 -1.99 -15.48
N GLN A 22 31.30 -0.77 -15.27
CA GLN A 22 31.84 -0.37 -13.98
C GLN A 22 30.73 -0.48 -12.98
N SER A 23 30.92 -1.30 -11.94
CA SER A 23 30.06 -1.28 -10.77
C SER A 23 29.99 0.15 -10.24
N PRO A 24 28.78 0.68 -9.94
CA PRO A 24 28.66 2.03 -9.42
C PRO A 24 29.53 2.16 -8.16
N LYS A 25 30.46 3.11 -8.14
CA LYS A 25 31.22 3.43 -6.95
C LYS A 25 30.26 3.92 -5.89
N LEU A 26 30.18 3.22 -4.76
CA LEU A 26 29.46 3.71 -3.58
C LEU A 26 30.13 5.02 -3.14
N PRO A 27 29.34 6.08 -2.88
CA PRO A 27 29.90 7.38 -2.46
C PRO A 27 30.54 7.25 -1.09
N ASP A 28 31.74 7.78 -0.96
CA ASP A 28 32.48 7.91 0.29
C ASP A 28 31.59 8.71 1.29
N ASN A 29 31.31 8.14 2.45
CA ASN A 29 30.66 8.72 3.64
C ASN A 29 29.12 8.67 3.79
N LYS A 30 28.32 8.14 2.87
CA LYS A 30 26.86 8.05 3.08
C LYS A 30 26.36 6.71 3.67
N GLY A 31 27.24 5.86 4.21
CA GLY A 31 26.86 4.54 4.72
C GLY A 31 26.31 3.61 3.63
N ILE A 32 26.20 2.32 3.95
CA ILE A 32 25.64 1.31 3.05
C ILE A 32 24.18 1.06 3.43
N LEU A 33 23.26 1.34 2.50
CA LEU A 33 21.87 0.95 2.67
C LEU A 33 21.77 -0.57 2.69
N LYS A 34 21.08 -1.09 3.68
CA LYS A 34 20.76 -2.52 3.80
C LYS A 34 19.25 -2.69 3.81
N ALA A 35 18.77 -3.80 3.28
CA ALA A 35 17.37 -4.18 3.43
C ALA A 35 17.23 -5.68 3.73
N GLY A 36 16.19 -6.00 4.48
CA GLY A 36 15.69 -7.36 4.67
C GLY A 36 14.22 -7.37 4.34
N ILE A 37 13.79 -8.28 3.46
CA ILE A 37 12.41 -8.39 3.04
C ILE A 37 11.96 -9.82 3.29
N ALA A 38 10.77 -9.97 3.89
CA ALA A 38 10.19 -11.28 4.21
C ALA A 38 8.67 -11.27 3.96
N LYS A 39 8.08 -12.46 3.73
CA LYS A 39 6.64 -12.65 3.62
C LYS A 39 6.17 -13.91 4.32
N ALA A 40 4.92 -13.91 4.78
CA ALA A 40 4.30 -15.06 5.41
C ALA A 40 2.83 -15.18 5.00
N ASP A 41 2.36 -16.42 4.92
CA ASP A 41 0.93 -16.73 4.78
C ASP A 41 0.22 -16.44 6.09
N ILE A 42 -0.77 -15.55 6.04
CA ILE A 42 -1.63 -15.16 7.15
C ILE A 42 -3.08 -15.62 6.98
N THR A 43 -3.34 -16.49 6.01
CA THR A 43 -4.68 -17.04 5.78
C THR A 43 -5.19 -17.74 7.04
N PRO A 44 -6.43 -17.45 7.50
CA PRO A 44 -7.01 -18.18 8.63
C PRO A 44 -7.25 -19.64 8.28
N SER A 45 -6.97 -20.51 9.24
CA SER A 45 -7.24 -21.97 9.14
C SER A 45 -8.64 -22.37 9.60
N ILE A 46 -9.40 -21.41 10.14
CA ILE A 46 -10.77 -21.59 10.64
C ILE A 46 -11.69 -20.58 9.99
N PRO A 47 -13.01 -20.85 9.86
CA PRO A 47 -13.96 -19.87 9.36
C PRO A 47 -14.00 -18.62 10.24
N VAL A 48 -14.01 -17.44 9.63
CA VAL A 48 -13.97 -16.12 10.31
C VAL A 48 -15.03 -15.19 9.76
N LYS A 49 -15.43 -14.18 10.53
CA LYS A 49 -16.23 -13.05 10.02
C LYS A 49 -15.35 -12.16 9.16
N LEU A 50 -15.88 -11.78 7.98
CA LEU A 50 -15.16 -10.96 7.01
C LEU A 50 -15.43 -9.47 7.22
N TYR A 51 -14.39 -8.68 7.01
CA TYR A 51 -14.40 -7.21 7.11
C TYR A 51 -15.17 -6.53 5.96
N GLY A 52 -15.61 -5.30 6.18
CA GLY A 52 -15.97 -4.31 5.15
C GLY A 52 -17.46 -4.18 4.87
N TYR A 53 -18.29 -5.21 5.10
CA TYR A 53 -19.72 -5.16 4.77
C TYR A 53 -20.59 -5.60 5.95
N ALA A 54 -21.36 -4.66 6.52
CA ALA A 54 -22.25 -4.92 7.65
C ALA A 54 -23.41 -5.90 7.33
N SER A 55 -23.70 -6.13 6.04
CA SER A 55 -24.71 -7.10 5.57
C SER A 55 -24.28 -8.54 5.78
N ARG A 56 -22.98 -8.85 5.86
CA ARG A 56 -22.46 -10.20 6.10
C ARG A 56 -22.74 -10.63 7.54
N LYS A 57 -23.44 -11.76 7.71
CA LYS A 57 -23.84 -12.29 9.03
C LYS A 57 -23.22 -13.64 9.34
N THR A 58 -22.77 -14.38 8.34
CA THR A 58 -22.19 -15.72 8.45
C THR A 58 -20.64 -15.66 8.48
N TYR A 59 -20.03 -16.80 8.70
CA TYR A 59 -18.59 -16.99 8.57
C TYR A 59 -18.16 -17.10 7.10
N SER A 60 -16.87 -16.94 6.84
CA SER A 60 -16.28 -17.25 5.54
C SER A 60 -16.51 -18.70 5.13
N GLU A 61 -16.73 -18.92 3.83
CA GLU A 61 -17.09 -20.24 3.25
C GLU A 61 -15.89 -20.91 2.57
N GLY A 62 -14.76 -20.19 2.42
CA GLY A 62 -13.57 -20.70 1.77
C GLY A 62 -12.52 -19.61 1.54
N VAL A 63 -11.53 -19.95 0.73
CA VAL A 63 -10.43 -19.07 0.35
C VAL A 63 -10.40 -18.95 -1.16
N HIS A 64 -10.58 -17.73 -1.67
CA HIS A 64 -10.41 -17.41 -3.08
C HIS A 64 -8.91 -17.35 -3.43
N ASP A 65 -8.15 -16.63 -2.62
CA ASP A 65 -6.70 -16.53 -2.69
C ASP A 65 -6.09 -16.34 -1.28
N PRO A 66 -4.87 -16.85 -1.05
CA PRO A 66 -4.21 -16.76 0.25
C PRO A 66 -3.95 -15.30 0.64
N LEU A 67 -4.11 -14.99 1.93
CA LEU A 67 -3.70 -13.70 2.48
C LEU A 67 -2.21 -13.73 2.85
N THR A 68 -1.52 -12.63 2.59
CA THR A 68 -0.08 -12.51 2.84
C THR A 68 0.22 -11.29 3.70
N ALA A 69 1.14 -11.42 4.63
CA ALA A 69 1.84 -10.31 5.24
C ALA A 69 3.23 -10.18 4.61
N ARG A 70 3.65 -8.96 4.31
CA ARG A 70 4.95 -8.63 3.73
C ARG A 70 5.62 -7.55 4.55
N VAL A 71 6.89 -7.72 4.85
CA VAL A 71 7.67 -6.77 5.66
C VAL A 71 8.93 -6.41 4.90
N ALA A 72 9.22 -5.11 4.81
CA ALA A 72 10.49 -4.59 4.34
C ALA A 72 11.14 -3.74 5.43
N VAL A 73 12.36 -4.09 5.80
CA VAL A 73 13.20 -3.35 6.74
C VAL A 73 14.31 -2.69 5.94
N PHE A 74 14.52 -1.40 6.13
CA PHE A 74 15.66 -0.67 5.61
C PHE A 74 16.50 -0.13 6.77
N GLU A 75 17.81 -0.26 6.65
CA GLU A 75 18.76 0.16 7.68
C GLU A 75 19.96 0.86 7.06
N ASN A 76 20.37 1.98 7.65
CA ASN A 76 21.62 2.67 7.35
C ASN A 76 22.10 3.47 8.57
N ASN A 77 23.39 3.30 8.96
CA ASN A 77 24.04 4.05 10.03
C ASN A 77 23.25 4.06 11.36
N GLY A 78 22.66 2.91 11.74
CA GLY A 78 21.87 2.76 12.95
C GLY A 78 20.47 3.35 12.90
N LYS A 79 20.07 4.01 11.80
CA LYS A 79 18.69 4.42 11.53
C LYS A 79 17.98 3.32 10.75
N LYS A 80 16.70 3.13 11.02
CA LYS A 80 15.90 2.09 10.35
C LYS A 80 14.48 2.54 10.11
N ILE A 81 13.82 1.93 9.12
CA ILE A 81 12.38 1.97 8.92
C ILE A 81 11.88 0.56 8.64
N VAL A 82 10.69 0.27 9.13
CA VAL A 82 9.99 -1.01 8.98
C VAL A 82 8.65 -0.75 8.32
N LEU A 83 8.51 -1.20 7.08
CA LEU A 83 7.30 -1.10 6.29
C LEU A 83 6.59 -2.45 6.34
N VAL A 84 5.40 -2.48 6.92
CA VAL A 84 4.56 -3.68 7.04
C VAL A 84 3.34 -3.51 6.16
N SER A 85 3.12 -4.43 5.25
CA SER A 85 1.97 -4.52 4.37
C SER A 85 1.23 -5.83 4.65
N THR A 86 -0.07 -5.75 4.95
CA THR A 86 -0.87 -6.94 5.27
C THR A 86 -2.16 -6.97 4.45
N ASP A 87 -2.52 -8.16 3.95
CA ASP A 87 -3.74 -8.37 3.17
C ASP A 87 -4.98 -8.40 4.11
N ILE A 88 -5.07 -7.42 5.01
CA ILE A 88 -6.10 -7.24 6.03
C ILE A 88 -6.90 -5.95 5.73
N GLY A 89 -8.15 -5.88 6.22
CA GLY A 89 -9.02 -4.73 6.06
C GLY A 89 -8.65 -3.55 6.96
N SER A 90 -8.48 -3.82 8.25
CA SER A 90 -8.12 -2.81 9.25
C SER A 90 -7.64 -3.49 10.53
N TYR A 91 -6.71 -2.87 11.24
CA TYR A 91 -6.33 -3.34 12.59
C TYR A 91 -7.39 -3.03 13.64
N GLY A 92 -8.24 -2.03 13.42
CA GLY A 92 -9.21 -1.61 14.45
C GLY A 92 -8.57 -0.92 15.65
N SER A 93 -9.41 -0.31 16.49
CA SER A 93 -8.96 0.49 17.64
C SER A 93 -8.50 -0.35 18.83
N ASP A 94 -8.99 -1.59 18.96
CA ASP A 94 -8.62 -2.52 20.03
C ASP A 94 -7.37 -3.33 19.69
N VAL A 95 -7.06 -3.52 18.41
CA VAL A 95 -5.96 -4.35 17.93
C VAL A 95 -4.69 -3.54 17.65
N PHE A 96 -4.83 -2.39 16.98
CA PHE A 96 -3.68 -1.58 16.56
C PHE A 96 -2.70 -1.26 17.70
N PRO A 97 -3.15 -0.72 18.87
CA PRO A 97 -2.21 -0.36 19.95
C PRO A 97 -1.44 -1.58 20.50
N VAL A 98 -2.09 -2.74 20.52
CA VAL A 98 -1.48 -4.00 21.02
C VAL A 98 -0.40 -4.49 20.06
N PHE A 99 -0.68 -4.48 18.76
CA PHE A 99 0.26 -4.91 17.72
C PHE A 99 1.45 -3.94 17.62
N GLN A 100 1.17 -2.63 17.57
CA GLN A 100 2.21 -1.59 17.51
C GLN A 100 3.16 -1.72 18.71
N LYS A 101 2.61 -1.76 19.93
CA LYS A 101 3.40 -1.90 21.16
C LYS A 101 4.26 -3.16 21.13
N ALA A 102 3.68 -4.32 20.77
CA ALA A 102 4.41 -5.59 20.74
C ALA A 102 5.57 -5.56 19.74
N ILE A 103 5.38 -4.98 18.56
CA ILE A 103 6.43 -4.84 17.53
C ILE A 103 7.51 -3.87 18.04
N MET A 104 7.12 -2.70 18.54
CA MET A 104 8.06 -1.67 18.98
C MET A 104 8.92 -2.15 20.15
N GLU A 105 8.32 -2.75 21.17
CA GLU A 105 9.04 -3.27 22.34
C GLU A 105 9.98 -4.41 21.98
N ARG A 106 9.51 -5.37 21.14
CA ARG A 106 10.33 -6.54 20.78
C ARG A 106 11.54 -6.19 19.92
N PHE A 107 11.45 -5.16 19.08
CA PHE A 107 12.49 -4.83 18.11
C PHE A 107 13.16 -3.48 18.35
N GLY A 108 12.83 -2.81 19.46
CA GLY A 108 13.44 -1.52 19.85
C GLY A 108 13.18 -0.42 18.82
N LEU A 109 11.93 -0.35 18.29
CA LEU A 109 11.54 0.66 17.30
C LEU A 109 10.88 1.85 17.98
N LYS A 110 11.00 3.01 17.32
CA LYS A 110 10.23 4.23 17.60
C LYS A 110 8.99 4.30 16.72
N GLU A 111 8.01 5.12 17.09
CA GLU A 111 6.81 5.36 16.26
C GLU A 111 7.19 5.84 14.85
N SER A 112 8.23 6.67 14.72
CA SER A 112 8.71 7.18 13.43
C SER A 112 9.35 6.13 12.52
N GLU A 113 9.69 4.96 13.07
CA GLU A 113 10.38 3.88 12.36
C GLU A 113 9.42 2.78 11.88
N LEU A 114 8.13 2.81 12.28
CA LEU A 114 7.15 1.76 11.98
C LEU A 114 6.00 2.28 11.13
N PHE A 115 5.80 1.65 9.97
CA PHE A 115 4.63 1.79 9.10
C PHE A 115 3.85 0.48 9.13
N LEU A 116 2.89 0.36 10.03
CA LEU A 116 2.04 -0.82 10.16
C LEU A 116 0.76 -0.59 9.37
N SER A 117 0.69 -1.10 8.14
CA SER A 117 -0.38 -0.83 7.19
C SER A 117 -1.16 -2.06 6.75
N THR A 118 -2.36 -1.81 6.26
CA THR A 118 -3.23 -2.80 5.61
C THR A 118 -3.54 -2.36 4.18
N ILE A 119 -3.85 -3.33 3.31
CA ILE A 119 -4.33 -3.05 1.94
C ILE A 119 -5.85 -2.83 1.88
N HIS A 120 -6.50 -2.78 3.02
CA HIS A 120 -7.92 -2.54 3.16
C HIS A 120 -8.82 -3.54 2.41
N SER A 121 -8.45 -4.83 2.41
CA SER A 121 -9.28 -5.86 1.79
C SER A 121 -10.60 -6.03 2.53
N HIS A 122 -11.70 -5.87 1.78
CA HIS A 122 -13.06 -6.14 2.27
C HIS A 122 -13.44 -7.62 2.21
N SER A 123 -12.49 -8.51 1.95
CA SER A 123 -12.65 -9.96 1.97
C SER A 123 -11.66 -10.66 2.89
N SER A 124 -11.10 -9.93 3.85
CA SER A 124 -10.20 -10.42 4.89
C SER A 124 -10.89 -10.57 6.25
N PRO A 125 -10.29 -11.25 7.22
CA PRO A 125 -10.85 -11.38 8.57
C PRO A 125 -11.05 -10.03 9.27
N VAL A 126 -12.14 -9.89 10.02
CA VAL A 126 -12.23 -8.83 11.05
C VAL A 126 -11.23 -9.16 12.14
N LEU A 127 -10.35 -8.21 12.46
CA LEU A 127 -9.47 -8.35 13.63
C LEU A 127 -10.17 -7.84 14.88
N SER A 128 -10.06 -8.56 15.97
CA SER A 128 -10.54 -8.12 17.29
C SER A 128 -9.79 -8.85 18.41
N LEU A 129 -9.53 -8.13 19.50
CA LEU A 129 -9.06 -8.66 20.77
C LEU A 129 -10.09 -8.45 21.90
N ASN A 130 -11.24 -7.87 21.58
CA ASN A 130 -12.31 -7.59 22.55
C ASN A 130 -13.09 -8.88 22.86
N ALA A 131 -12.89 -9.43 24.05
CA ALA A 131 -13.54 -10.67 24.48
C ALA A 131 -15.07 -10.54 24.70
N GLN A 132 -15.61 -9.32 24.77
CA GLN A 132 -17.04 -9.10 25.02
C GLN A 132 -17.84 -8.94 23.75
N THR A 133 -17.26 -8.34 22.71
CA THR A 133 -17.96 -8.00 21.46
C THR A 133 -17.36 -8.67 20.23
N GLY A 134 -16.14 -9.19 20.32
CA GLY A 134 -15.46 -9.87 19.23
C GLY A 134 -15.97 -11.29 19.03
N ASP A 135 -15.97 -11.74 17.78
CA ASP A 135 -16.25 -13.14 17.44
C ASP A 135 -15.10 -14.03 17.93
N PRO A 136 -15.38 -15.19 18.57
CA PRO A 136 -14.34 -16.06 19.11
C PRO A 136 -13.30 -16.54 18.09
N ASN A 137 -13.75 -16.93 16.88
CA ASN A 137 -12.85 -17.38 15.81
C ASN A 137 -11.93 -16.23 15.33
N ASN A 138 -12.50 -15.02 15.24
CA ASN A 138 -11.75 -13.83 14.84
C ASN A 138 -10.74 -13.41 15.92
N ILE A 139 -11.07 -13.57 17.21
CA ILE A 139 -10.13 -13.32 18.31
C ILE A 139 -8.97 -14.35 18.28
N GLU A 140 -9.28 -15.64 18.09
CA GLU A 140 -8.27 -16.69 17.95
C GLU A 140 -7.33 -16.40 16.76
N TYR A 141 -7.91 -16.08 15.60
CA TYR A 141 -7.15 -15.68 14.42
C TYR A 141 -6.26 -14.47 14.70
N THR A 142 -6.80 -13.42 15.33
CA THR A 142 -6.06 -12.18 15.62
C THR A 142 -4.83 -12.43 16.48
N LYS A 143 -4.94 -13.30 17.51
CA LYS A 143 -3.81 -13.68 18.36
C LYS A 143 -2.75 -14.47 17.57
N SER A 144 -3.18 -15.45 16.77
CA SER A 144 -2.27 -16.23 15.92
C SER A 144 -1.57 -15.34 14.87
N PHE A 145 -2.31 -14.39 14.28
CA PHE A 145 -1.77 -13.43 13.35
C PHE A 145 -0.70 -12.52 13.99
N GLN A 146 -0.92 -12.05 15.23
CA GLN A 146 0.08 -11.26 15.96
C GLN A 146 1.41 -12.02 16.09
N GLU A 147 1.39 -13.28 16.49
CA GLU A 147 2.60 -14.09 16.62
C GLU A 147 3.32 -14.31 15.28
N LYS A 148 2.55 -14.59 14.22
CA LYS A 148 3.10 -14.71 12.86
C LYS A 148 3.76 -13.39 12.40
N LEU A 149 3.12 -12.25 12.67
CA LEU A 149 3.63 -10.95 12.28
C LEU A 149 4.92 -10.59 13.05
N LEU A 150 4.97 -10.84 14.34
CA LEU A 150 6.18 -10.67 15.15
C LEU A 150 7.33 -11.55 14.65
N ALA A 151 7.06 -12.81 14.31
CA ALA A 151 8.07 -13.70 13.72
C ALA A 151 8.58 -13.17 12.37
N LEU A 152 7.67 -12.69 11.52
CA LEU A 152 7.98 -12.16 10.19
C LEU A 152 8.84 -10.88 10.26
N VAL A 153 8.50 -9.94 11.15
CA VAL A 153 9.34 -8.74 11.37
C VAL A 153 10.73 -9.15 11.83
N GLY A 154 10.83 -10.12 12.75
CA GLY A 154 12.10 -10.66 13.21
C GLY A 154 12.91 -11.33 12.10
N GLU A 155 12.26 -12.02 11.18
CA GLU A 155 12.90 -12.63 10.00
C GLU A 155 13.47 -11.55 9.06
N ALA A 156 12.66 -10.54 8.71
CA ALA A 156 13.12 -9.43 7.88
C ALA A 156 14.32 -8.70 8.51
N MET A 157 14.28 -8.43 9.82
CA MET A 157 15.39 -7.79 10.53
C MET A 157 16.69 -8.60 10.58
N LYS A 158 16.58 -9.92 10.64
CA LYS A 158 17.77 -10.81 10.64
C LYS A 158 18.40 -10.92 9.26
N ASN A 159 17.64 -10.73 8.21
CA ASN A 159 18.05 -10.97 6.82
C ASN A 159 18.52 -9.70 6.10
N VAL A 160 18.82 -8.60 6.83
CA VAL A 160 19.29 -7.35 6.23
C VAL A 160 20.65 -7.53 5.54
N LYS A 161 20.70 -7.15 4.25
CA LYS A 161 21.89 -7.24 3.39
C LYS A 161 22.06 -5.93 2.62
N PRO A 162 23.29 -5.60 2.17
CA PRO A 162 23.52 -4.44 1.31
C PRO A 162 22.64 -4.48 0.06
N VAL A 163 21.99 -3.33 -0.22
CA VAL A 163 21.10 -3.18 -1.38
C VAL A 163 21.28 -1.83 -2.04
N MET A 164 20.79 -1.76 -3.28
CA MET A 164 20.57 -0.52 -4.02
C MET A 164 19.07 -0.35 -4.24
N VAL A 165 18.58 0.88 -4.24
CA VAL A 165 17.17 1.20 -4.48
C VAL A 165 17.03 2.20 -5.62
N GLY A 166 15.97 2.04 -6.40
CA GLY A 166 15.57 2.98 -7.43
C GLY A 166 14.06 3.02 -7.49
N ALA A 167 13.47 4.09 -7.99
CA ALA A 167 12.03 4.22 -8.12
C ALA A 167 11.62 4.70 -9.51
N GLY A 168 10.39 4.44 -9.86
CA GLY A 168 9.79 4.87 -11.11
C GLY A 168 8.27 4.87 -11.01
N THR A 169 7.62 5.54 -11.95
CA THR A 169 6.17 5.68 -12.00
C THR A 169 5.60 5.14 -13.30
N GLY A 170 4.39 4.63 -13.22
CA GLY A 170 3.56 4.24 -14.34
C GLY A 170 2.12 4.67 -14.11
N SER A 171 1.18 4.13 -14.86
CA SER A 171 -0.22 4.50 -14.74
C SER A 171 -1.14 3.32 -15.00
N SER A 172 -2.11 3.09 -14.11
CA SER A 172 -3.11 2.04 -14.28
C SER A 172 -4.53 2.59 -14.18
N PRO A 173 -5.46 2.18 -15.04
CA PRO A 173 -6.85 2.62 -15.01
C PRO A 173 -7.75 1.74 -14.15
N VAL A 174 -7.23 0.81 -13.35
CA VAL A 174 -8.06 -0.17 -12.62
C VAL A 174 -8.85 0.43 -11.47
N GLY A 175 -8.46 1.61 -10.95
CA GLY A 175 -9.22 2.39 -10.00
C GLY A 175 -10.12 3.42 -10.67
N ALA A 176 -11.31 3.63 -10.13
CA ALA A 176 -12.27 4.64 -10.60
C ALA A 176 -12.87 5.40 -9.42
N ASN A 177 -13.10 6.70 -9.60
CA ASN A 177 -13.82 7.49 -8.60
C ASN A 177 -15.22 6.91 -8.41
N ARG A 178 -15.63 6.71 -7.13
CA ARG A 178 -16.92 6.07 -6.80
C ARG A 178 -18.02 7.07 -6.44
N ARG A 179 -17.71 8.37 -6.43
CA ARG A 179 -18.68 9.43 -6.14
C ARG A 179 -19.50 9.75 -7.39
N GLU A 180 -20.51 8.95 -7.64
CA GLU A 180 -21.39 9.07 -8.81
C GLU A 180 -22.54 10.05 -8.51
N MET A 181 -22.69 11.07 -9.36
CA MET A 181 -23.78 12.02 -9.28
C MET A 181 -25.03 11.46 -9.95
N ARG A 182 -26.13 11.42 -9.21
CA ARG A 182 -27.44 11.04 -9.72
C ARG A 182 -28.14 12.22 -10.44
N PRO A 183 -29.18 11.97 -11.23
CA PRO A 183 -29.95 13.03 -11.88
C PRO A 183 -30.54 14.08 -10.94
N ASP A 184 -30.83 13.72 -9.68
CA ASP A 184 -31.32 14.62 -8.64
C ASP A 184 -30.22 15.45 -7.97
N GLY A 185 -28.95 15.30 -8.40
CA GLY A 185 -27.80 15.97 -7.84
C GLY A 185 -27.20 15.32 -6.59
N SER A 186 -27.79 14.26 -6.07
CA SER A 186 -27.24 13.51 -4.94
C SER A 186 -26.04 12.67 -5.34
N ILE A 187 -25.07 12.50 -4.41
CA ILE A 187 -23.90 11.65 -4.61
C ILE A 187 -24.14 10.28 -3.98
N THR A 188 -23.91 9.24 -4.78
CA THR A 188 -24.01 7.83 -4.34
C THR A 188 -22.70 7.08 -4.61
N LEU A 189 -22.53 5.91 -3.96
CA LEU A 189 -21.47 4.98 -4.30
C LEU A 189 -21.78 4.31 -5.65
N GLY A 190 -21.00 4.63 -6.64
CA GLY A 190 -21.18 4.14 -8.02
C GLY A 190 -19.86 4.17 -8.80
N ARG A 191 -19.93 4.64 -10.04
CA ARG A 191 -18.76 4.81 -10.92
C ARG A 191 -18.84 6.16 -11.62
N ASN A 192 -17.90 7.02 -11.31
CA ASN A 192 -17.76 8.34 -11.92
C ASN A 192 -16.51 8.36 -12.82
N PRO A 193 -16.63 8.11 -14.12
CA PRO A 193 -15.49 8.07 -15.03
C PRO A 193 -14.82 9.43 -15.22
N TYR A 194 -15.48 10.52 -14.83
CA TYR A 194 -14.99 11.90 -14.92
C TYR A 194 -14.48 12.44 -13.59
N GLY A 195 -14.64 11.67 -12.49
CA GLY A 195 -14.14 12.05 -11.18
C GLY A 195 -12.62 12.00 -11.10
N ILE A 196 -12.06 12.83 -10.22
CA ILE A 196 -10.62 12.85 -9.96
C ILE A 196 -10.18 11.47 -9.46
N THR A 197 -9.11 10.94 -10.05
CA THR A 197 -8.54 9.64 -9.72
C THR A 197 -7.02 9.71 -9.85
N ASP A 198 -6.30 9.34 -8.81
CA ASP A 198 -4.86 9.12 -8.91
C ASP A 198 -4.62 7.77 -9.58
N LYS A 199 -4.09 7.81 -10.79
CA LYS A 199 -3.77 6.63 -11.61
C LYS A 199 -2.31 6.23 -11.50
N GLU A 200 -1.51 6.95 -10.73
CA GLU A 200 -0.09 6.66 -10.59
C GLU A 200 0.13 5.30 -9.95
N VAL A 201 1.00 4.50 -10.56
CA VAL A 201 1.60 3.30 -10.00
C VAL A 201 3.04 3.65 -9.65
N LEU A 202 3.30 3.95 -8.39
CA LEU A 202 4.65 4.25 -7.92
C LEU A 202 5.33 2.98 -7.45
N VAL A 203 6.49 2.66 -8.04
CA VAL A 203 7.24 1.43 -7.77
C VAL A 203 8.65 1.74 -7.30
N MET A 204 9.05 1.10 -6.20
CA MET A 204 10.42 1.08 -5.72
C MET A 204 11.03 -0.31 -5.95
N LYS A 205 12.10 -0.37 -6.69
CA LYS A 205 12.91 -1.56 -6.93
C LYS A 205 14.01 -1.65 -5.88
N VAL A 206 14.09 -2.79 -5.21
CA VAL A 206 15.19 -3.14 -4.31
C VAL A 206 16.00 -4.24 -4.96
N ALA A 207 17.28 -4.01 -5.15
CA ALA A 207 18.21 -4.97 -5.72
C ALA A 207 19.41 -5.19 -4.81
N ALA A 208 19.90 -6.41 -4.74
CA ALA A 208 21.18 -6.72 -4.14
C ALA A 208 22.33 -6.01 -4.90
N THR A 209 23.50 -5.90 -4.31
CA THR A 209 24.65 -5.20 -4.90
C THR A 209 25.18 -5.85 -6.20
N ASP A 210 24.82 -7.09 -6.46
CA ASP A 210 25.09 -7.80 -7.72
C ASP A 210 24.04 -7.52 -8.82
N GLY A 211 23.02 -6.70 -8.51
CA GLY A 211 21.95 -6.31 -9.42
C GLY A 211 20.74 -7.25 -9.40
N ASN A 212 20.79 -8.38 -8.68
CA ASN A 212 19.65 -9.28 -8.56
C ASN A 212 18.51 -8.62 -7.77
N PRO A 213 17.26 -8.63 -8.29
CA PRO A 213 16.13 -8.04 -7.58
C PRO A 213 15.74 -8.88 -6.36
N VAL A 214 15.43 -8.20 -5.25
CA VAL A 214 15.00 -8.82 -3.99
C VAL A 214 13.65 -8.30 -3.51
N GLY A 215 13.20 -7.15 -4.00
CA GLY A 215 11.91 -6.57 -3.64
C GLY A 215 11.37 -5.59 -4.68
N ALA A 216 10.03 -5.51 -4.73
CA ALA A 216 9.29 -4.57 -5.55
C ALA A 216 8.18 -3.95 -4.67
N LEU A 217 8.46 -2.83 -4.02
CA LEU A 217 7.46 -2.12 -3.22
C LEU A 217 6.66 -1.19 -4.13
N TYR A 218 5.34 -1.11 -3.94
CA TYR A 218 4.54 -0.16 -4.70
C TYR A 218 3.31 0.33 -3.93
N ASP A 219 2.80 1.51 -4.30
CA ASP A 219 1.50 2.00 -3.88
C ASP A 219 0.57 2.21 -5.08
N TYR A 220 -0.72 2.09 -4.82
CA TYR A 220 -1.77 2.40 -5.79
C TYR A 220 -3.07 2.78 -5.06
N ALA A 221 -3.73 3.82 -5.57
CA ALA A 221 -4.96 4.34 -4.97
C ALA A 221 -6.19 3.57 -5.45
N THR A 222 -6.58 2.50 -4.74
CA THR A 222 -7.86 1.81 -4.92
C THR A 222 -8.28 1.07 -3.65
N HIS A 223 -9.59 1.01 -3.39
CA HIS A 223 -10.15 0.06 -2.42
C HIS A 223 -10.00 -1.37 -2.92
N SER A 224 -9.78 -2.31 -2.01
CA SER A 224 -9.80 -3.75 -2.30
C SER A 224 -11.23 -4.30 -2.10
N THR A 225 -12.14 -3.98 -3.05
CA THR A 225 -13.59 -4.23 -2.99
C THR A 225 -14.18 -4.90 -4.22
N SER A 226 -13.34 -5.47 -5.11
CA SER A 226 -13.79 -6.07 -6.38
C SER A 226 -14.79 -7.21 -6.19
N LEU A 227 -14.62 -8.04 -5.15
CA LEU A 227 -15.48 -9.17 -4.86
C LEU A 227 -16.87 -8.76 -4.34
N GLY A 228 -17.00 -7.55 -3.78
CA GLY A 228 -18.28 -7.04 -3.31
C GLY A 228 -18.82 -7.68 -2.03
N GLY A 229 -20.01 -7.24 -1.60
CA GLY A 229 -20.60 -7.61 -0.31
C GLY A 229 -21.18 -9.02 -0.24
N SER A 230 -21.54 -9.64 -1.37
CA SER A 230 -22.07 -11.00 -1.44
C SER A 230 -20.97 -12.08 -1.35
N ASN A 231 -19.71 -11.70 -1.59
CA ASN A 231 -18.60 -12.63 -1.46
C ASN A 231 -18.40 -13.08 -0.01
N MET A 232 -18.29 -14.40 0.20
CA MET A 232 -18.00 -15.02 1.49
C MET A 232 -16.65 -15.77 1.49
N GLN A 233 -15.84 -15.62 0.43
CA GLN A 233 -14.51 -16.21 0.37
C GLN A 233 -13.44 -15.20 0.80
N ILE A 234 -12.42 -15.71 1.48
CA ILE A 234 -11.25 -14.94 1.92
C ILE A 234 -10.40 -14.58 0.71
N SER A 235 -9.99 -13.32 0.61
CA SER A 235 -9.17 -12.82 -0.49
C SER A 235 -8.42 -11.54 -0.10
N GLY A 236 -7.20 -11.37 -0.65
CA GLY A 236 -6.49 -10.09 -0.67
C GLY A 236 -7.07 -9.09 -1.68
N ASP A 237 -8.07 -9.52 -2.47
CA ASP A 237 -8.71 -8.73 -3.52
C ASP A 237 -7.66 -8.15 -4.49
N ILE A 238 -7.96 -7.04 -5.17
CA ILE A 238 -7.13 -6.49 -6.24
C ILE A 238 -5.67 -6.22 -5.83
N LEU A 239 -5.41 -5.62 -4.66
CA LEU A 239 -4.04 -5.30 -4.24
C LEU A 239 -3.26 -6.55 -3.84
N GLY A 240 -3.87 -7.49 -3.10
CA GLY A 240 -3.24 -8.76 -2.74
C GLY A 240 -2.93 -9.60 -3.97
N LEU A 241 -3.89 -9.74 -4.89
CA LEU A 241 -3.71 -10.49 -6.15
C LEU A 241 -2.66 -9.85 -7.06
N SER A 242 -2.60 -8.52 -7.16
CA SER A 242 -1.57 -7.85 -7.95
C SER A 242 -0.17 -8.09 -7.39
N ALA A 243 0.00 -8.06 -6.07
CA ALA A 243 1.29 -8.37 -5.44
C ALA A 243 1.72 -9.82 -5.69
N GLN A 244 0.79 -10.78 -5.58
CA GLN A 244 1.05 -12.19 -5.91
C GLN A 244 1.42 -12.37 -7.38
N PHE A 245 0.76 -11.65 -8.30
CA PHE A 245 1.09 -11.67 -9.72
C PHE A 245 2.50 -11.14 -9.97
N VAL A 246 2.86 -9.99 -9.39
CA VAL A 246 4.21 -9.41 -9.52
C VAL A 246 5.29 -10.37 -9.02
N GLU A 247 5.10 -10.96 -7.83
CA GLU A 247 6.01 -11.97 -7.26
C GLU A 247 6.17 -13.18 -8.18
N LYS A 248 5.08 -13.65 -8.80
CA LYS A 248 5.11 -14.78 -9.73
C LYS A 248 5.89 -14.45 -11.01
N ILE A 249 5.74 -13.25 -11.55
CA ILE A 249 6.39 -12.83 -12.81
C ILE A 249 7.86 -12.46 -12.61
N LEU A 250 8.19 -11.79 -11.48
CA LEU A 250 9.58 -11.36 -11.18
C LEU A 250 10.42 -12.50 -10.60
N GLY A 251 9.80 -13.57 -10.11
CA GLY A 251 10.46 -14.76 -9.58
C GLY A 251 10.38 -14.86 -8.06
N LYS A 252 10.58 -16.07 -7.56
CA LYS A 252 10.36 -16.47 -6.17
C LYS A 252 11.17 -15.70 -5.12
N ASP A 253 12.26 -15.05 -5.53
CA ASP A 253 13.16 -14.33 -4.64
C ASP A 253 12.75 -12.85 -4.49
N VAL A 254 11.76 -12.38 -5.28
CA VAL A 254 11.22 -11.03 -5.20
C VAL A 254 9.95 -11.04 -4.33
N ILE A 255 9.97 -10.24 -3.28
CA ILE A 255 8.81 -10.04 -2.40
C ILE A 255 8.25 -8.64 -2.66
N THR A 256 6.91 -8.52 -2.68
CA THR A 256 6.23 -7.31 -3.15
C THR A 256 5.31 -6.73 -2.08
N PRO A 257 5.83 -5.97 -1.09
CA PRO A 257 4.98 -5.15 -0.24
C PRO A 257 4.18 -4.15 -1.06
N VAL A 258 2.86 -4.17 -0.92
CA VAL A 258 1.93 -3.28 -1.60
C VAL A 258 1.22 -2.40 -0.59
N PHE A 259 1.01 -1.13 -0.92
CA PHE A 259 0.35 -0.16 -0.05
C PHE A 259 -0.90 0.40 -0.72
N ALA A 260 -1.96 0.53 0.07
CA ALA A 260 -3.14 1.27 -0.36
C ALA A 260 -2.81 2.77 -0.33
N GLY A 261 -2.80 3.40 -1.50
CA GLY A 261 -2.67 4.85 -1.66
C GLY A 261 -3.90 5.60 -1.15
N ALA A 262 -4.05 6.86 -1.51
CA ALA A 262 -5.22 7.67 -1.13
C ALA A 262 -6.47 7.20 -1.88
N SER A 263 -7.10 6.15 -1.36
CA SER A 263 -8.18 5.40 -2.02
C SER A 263 -9.58 5.69 -1.49
N GLY A 264 -9.75 6.63 -0.56
CA GLY A 264 -11.00 6.83 0.16
C GLY A 264 -12.25 6.99 -0.73
N ASN A 265 -12.12 7.55 -1.92
CA ASN A 265 -13.20 7.68 -2.91
C ASN A 265 -12.91 6.90 -4.21
N ILE A 266 -11.97 5.96 -4.19
CA ILE A 266 -11.61 5.16 -5.37
C ILE A 266 -11.94 3.70 -5.14
N ASP A 267 -12.77 3.14 -5.99
CA ASP A 267 -13.10 1.72 -6.06
C ASP A 267 -12.51 1.07 -7.32
N PRO A 268 -12.36 -0.25 -7.36
CA PRO A 268 -12.08 -0.95 -8.60
C PRO A 268 -13.10 -0.62 -9.69
N TRP A 269 -12.66 -0.53 -10.95
CA TRP A 269 -13.50 -0.21 -12.10
C TRP A 269 -14.67 -1.20 -12.25
N PHE A 270 -14.39 -2.48 -12.05
CA PHE A 270 -15.39 -3.54 -12.06
C PHE A 270 -15.62 -4.11 -10.66
N ARG A 271 -16.83 -4.60 -10.42
CA ARG A 271 -17.18 -5.45 -9.29
C ARG A 271 -17.73 -6.75 -9.83
N VAL A 272 -17.56 -7.84 -9.09
CA VAL A 272 -18.30 -9.08 -9.34
C VAL A 272 -19.77 -8.78 -9.12
N LEU A 273 -20.56 -8.86 -10.21
CA LEU A 273 -21.99 -8.73 -10.13
C LEU A 273 -22.59 -10.11 -9.87
N PRO A 274 -23.51 -10.25 -8.89
CA PRO A 274 -24.30 -11.47 -8.76
C PRO A 274 -24.96 -11.77 -10.12
N GLU A 275 -24.90 -13.01 -10.55
CA GLU A 275 -25.47 -13.45 -11.84
C GLU A 275 -24.66 -13.06 -13.08
N PHE A 276 -23.59 -12.27 -12.93
CA PHE A 276 -22.74 -11.92 -14.05
C PHE A 276 -21.65 -12.98 -14.20
N ASN A 277 -21.79 -13.77 -15.23
CA ASN A 277 -20.84 -14.71 -15.79
C ASN A 277 -20.25 -15.79 -14.87
N ASN A 278 -20.96 -16.90 -14.76
CA ASN A 278 -20.49 -18.12 -14.10
C ASN A 278 -20.02 -19.18 -15.09
N GLU A 279 -19.69 -18.79 -16.32
CA GLU A 279 -19.23 -19.72 -17.35
C GLU A 279 -17.86 -20.31 -16.99
N PRO A 280 -17.63 -21.60 -17.24
CA PRO A 280 -16.33 -22.22 -17.04
C PRO A 280 -15.24 -21.52 -17.89
N GLY A 281 -14.13 -21.17 -17.24
CA GLY A 281 -13.03 -20.48 -17.88
C GLY A 281 -13.09 -18.94 -17.83
N TRP A 282 -14.14 -18.36 -17.26
CA TRP A 282 -14.18 -16.94 -16.98
C TRP A 282 -13.09 -16.56 -15.94
N ILE A 283 -12.42 -15.45 -16.18
CA ILE A 283 -11.45 -14.90 -15.23
C ILE A 283 -12.22 -13.96 -14.29
N PRO A 284 -12.28 -14.25 -12.97
CA PRO A 284 -12.93 -13.36 -12.02
C PRO A 284 -12.34 -11.96 -12.08
N GLU A 285 -13.17 -10.94 -11.96
CA GLU A 285 -12.77 -9.54 -12.03
C GLU A 285 -11.61 -9.16 -11.12
N PRO A 286 -11.56 -9.63 -9.85
CA PRO A 286 -10.41 -9.33 -8.99
C PRO A 286 -9.09 -9.84 -9.56
N VAL A 287 -9.10 -11.03 -10.16
CA VAL A 287 -7.91 -11.61 -10.81
C VAL A 287 -7.50 -10.80 -12.04
N LEU A 288 -8.48 -10.41 -12.86
CA LEU A 288 -8.25 -9.58 -14.04
C LEU A 288 -7.66 -8.22 -13.64
N LEU A 289 -8.30 -7.51 -12.71
CA LEU A 289 -7.86 -6.19 -12.28
C LEU A 289 -6.51 -6.26 -11.54
N GLY A 290 -6.33 -7.27 -10.69
CA GLY A 290 -5.05 -7.53 -10.04
C GLY A 290 -3.93 -7.83 -11.03
N THR A 291 -4.22 -8.58 -12.10
CA THR A 291 -3.27 -8.85 -13.19
C THR A 291 -2.92 -7.57 -13.95
N LEU A 292 -3.91 -6.75 -14.33
CA LEU A 292 -3.68 -5.49 -15.06
C LEU A 292 -2.83 -4.51 -14.23
N LEU A 293 -3.11 -4.39 -12.93
CA LEU A 293 -2.28 -3.57 -12.04
C LEU A 293 -0.88 -4.16 -11.91
N GLY A 294 -0.77 -5.46 -11.70
CA GLY A 294 0.51 -6.16 -11.55
C GLY A 294 1.38 -6.09 -12.81
N GLU A 295 0.80 -6.12 -14.00
CA GLU A 295 1.52 -5.93 -15.27
C GLU A 295 2.17 -4.55 -15.34
N GLU A 296 1.44 -3.49 -14.95
CA GLU A 296 2.02 -2.15 -14.91
C GLU A 296 3.15 -2.04 -13.88
N VAL A 297 2.98 -2.65 -12.69
CA VAL A 297 4.06 -2.71 -11.69
C VAL A 297 5.30 -3.40 -12.27
N VAL A 298 5.14 -4.53 -12.95
CA VAL A 298 6.25 -5.26 -13.62
C VAL A 298 6.89 -4.41 -14.71
N HIS A 299 6.08 -3.71 -15.51
CA HIS A 299 6.54 -2.80 -16.55
C HIS A 299 7.44 -1.70 -15.96
N VAL A 300 6.95 -0.98 -14.96
CA VAL A 300 7.70 0.07 -14.26
C VAL A 300 8.96 -0.50 -13.63
N PHE A 301 8.85 -1.61 -12.90
CA PHE A 301 9.98 -2.26 -12.24
C PHE A 301 11.11 -2.61 -13.22
N ARG A 302 10.78 -3.13 -14.39
CA ARG A 302 11.76 -3.45 -15.45
C ARG A 302 12.36 -2.21 -16.07
N GLY A 303 11.63 -1.09 -16.08
CA GLY A 303 12.07 0.22 -16.55
C GLY A 303 13.08 0.89 -15.64
N ILE A 304 13.08 0.60 -14.33
CA ILE A 304 14.02 1.20 -13.37
C ILE A 304 15.42 0.64 -13.61
N LYS A 305 16.33 1.51 -14.11
CA LYS A 305 17.73 1.21 -14.39
C LYS A 305 18.69 1.97 -13.49
N ASP A 306 18.27 3.15 -13.03
CA ASP A 306 19.07 4.03 -12.22
C ASP A 306 18.81 3.73 -10.74
N PHE A 307 19.87 3.57 -9.98
CA PHE A 307 19.85 3.40 -8.55
C PHE A 307 20.50 4.61 -7.89
N ALA A 308 19.79 5.21 -6.93
CA ALA A 308 20.34 6.36 -6.19
C ALA A 308 21.60 5.95 -5.41
N PRO A 309 22.68 6.70 -5.53
CA PRO A 309 23.87 6.48 -4.72
C PRO A 309 23.59 6.95 -3.30
N GLY A 310 23.73 6.04 -2.36
CA GLY A 310 23.52 6.33 -0.95
C GLY A 310 22.09 6.06 -0.50
N GLY A 311 21.89 5.93 0.78
CA GLY A 311 20.64 5.46 1.35
C GLY A 311 20.43 6.02 2.74
N ASP A 312 20.74 7.31 2.97
CA ASP A 312 20.40 7.97 4.22
C ASP A 312 18.94 7.73 4.57
N ILE A 313 18.69 7.38 5.80
CA ILE A 313 17.35 7.22 6.35
C ILE A 313 17.08 8.36 7.32
N ALA A 314 15.95 9.03 7.16
CA ALA A 314 15.39 9.91 8.16
C ALA A 314 13.91 9.57 8.32
N SER A 315 13.37 9.72 9.52
CA SER A 315 11.96 9.51 9.80
C SER A 315 11.50 10.41 10.93
N ASP A 316 10.20 10.79 10.88
CA ASP A 316 9.52 11.54 11.92
C ASP A 316 8.09 11.05 12.11
N TYR A 317 7.51 11.33 13.26
CA TYR A 317 6.15 10.96 13.63
C TYR A 317 5.47 12.10 14.37
N ALA A 318 4.21 12.33 14.06
CA ALA A 318 3.39 13.28 14.76
C ALA A 318 1.94 12.83 14.88
N VAL A 319 1.29 13.19 15.96
CA VAL A 319 -0.17 13.12 16.10
C VAL A 319 -0.72 14.52 15.90
N LEU A 320 -1.60 14.68 14.90
CA LEU A 320 -2.30 15.92 14.64
C LEU A 320 -3.73 15.80 15.14
N GLU A 321 -4.08 16.60 16.15
CA GLU A 321 -5.42 16.67 16.69
C GLU A 321 -6.31 17.55 15.79
N CYS A 322 -7.13 16.89 14.95
CA CYS A 322 -8.07 17.57 14.08
C CYS A 322 -9.42 17.79 14.79
N PRO A 323 -10.09 18.93 14.58
CA PRO A 323 -11.41 19.16 15.17
C PRO A 323 -12.41 18.09 14.76
N ARG A 324 -13.18 17.58 15.72
CA ARG A 324 -14.26 16.62 15.46
C ARG A 324 -15.46 17.34 14.85
N ARG A 325 -16.05 16.69 13.83
CA ARG A 325 -17.30 17.14 13.23
C ARG A 325 -18.46 16.92 14.22
N ILE A 326 -19.21 17.99 14.46
CA ILE A 326 -20.42 17.93 15.26
C ILE A 326 -21.60 17.74 14.30
N THR A 327 -22.38 16.67 14.49
CA THR A 327 -23.63 16.38 13.78
C THR A 327 -24.77 16.34 14.77
N GLU A 328 -26.03 16.41 14.30
CA GLU A 328 -27.18 16.28 15.18
C GLU A 328 -27.18 14.96 15.95
N GLU A 329 -26.71 13.88 15.31
CA GLU A 329 -26.62 12.54 15.91
C GLU A 329 -25.60 12.46 17.05
N ASN A 330 -24.46 13.18 16.94
CA ASN A 330 -23.39 13.12 17.94
C ASN A 330 -23.41 14.26 18.98
N LYS A 331 -24.26 15.25 18.81
CA LYS A 331 -24.48 16.30 19.82
C LYS A 331 -24.96 15.75 21.18
N ALA A 332 -25.65 14.60 21.12
CA ALA A 332 -26.20 13.94 22.31
C ALA A 332 -25.21 13.03 23.03
N THR A 333 -23.96 12.89 22.54
CA THR A 333 -22.94 12.02 23.15
C THR A 333 -21.89 12.87 23.88
N PRO A 334 -22.12 13.25 25.17
CA PRO A 334 -21.29 14.22 25.90
C PRO A 334 -19.82 13.79 26.09
N ASP A 335 -19.52 12.49 26.01
CA ASP A 335 -18.21 11.91 26.31
C ASP A 335 -17.29 11.69 25.07
N GLN A 336 -17.69 12.18 23.90
CA GLN A 336 -16.82 12.09 22.74
C GLN A 336 -15.70 13.13 22.79
N PRO A 337 -14.44 12.75 22.52
CA PRO A 337 -13.33 13.70 22.42
C PRO A 337 -13.63 14.81 21.40
N ALA A 338 -13.26 16.06 21.74
CA ALA A 338 -13.44 17.21 20.85
C ALA A 338 -12.62 17.14 19.56
N THR A 339 -11.62 16.27 19.52
CA THR A 339 -10.72 16.07 18.39
C THR A 339 -10.72 14.62 17.91
N VAL A 340 -10.18 14.42 16.73
CA VAL A 340 -9.89 13.11 16.12
C VAL A 340 -8.40 13.10 15.78
N PRO A 341 -7.61 12.19 16.35
CA PRO A 341 -6.18 12.14 16.07
C PRO A 341 -5.91 11.63 14.65
N VAL A 342 -5.02 12.30 13.94
CA VAL A 342 -4.40 11.81 12.70
C VAL A 342 -2.93 11.52 12.99
N ASN A 343 -2.57 10.25 12.95
CA ASN A 343 -1.19 9.79 13.03
C ASN A 343 -0.52 10.01 11.67
N ILE A 344 0.57 10.74 11.65
CA ILE A 344 1.36 11.03 10.45
C ILE A 344 2.77 10.51 10.69
N THR A 345 3.19 9.53 9.90
CA THR A 345 4.56 9.00 9.91
C THR A 345 5.20 9.35 8.58
N VAL A 346 6.37 9.97 8.61
CA VAL A 346 7.13 10.28 7.40
C VAL A 346 8.50 9.62 7.47
N ALA A 347 9.00 9.16 6.33
CA ALA A 347 10.35 8.67 6.22
C ALA A 347 10.92 8.95 4.83
N ARG A 348 12.25 9.01 4.70
CA ARG A 348 12.95 9.05 3.42
C ARG A 348 14.06 8.02 3.34
N ILE A 349 14.33 7.58 2.12
CA ILE A 349 15.53 6.81 1.77
C ILE A 349 16.24 7.57 0.64
N GLY A 350 17.45 8.05 0.94
CA GLY A 350 18.20 8.91 0.02
C GLY A 350 17.53 10.27 -0.16
N GLU A 351 17.72 10.85 -1.34
CA GLU A 351 17.26 12.21 -1.66
C GLU A 351 15.97 12.23 -2.47
N ASP A 352 15.55 11.09 -3.01
CA ASP A 352 14.45 11.02 -3.99
C ASP A 352 13.20 10.29 -3.49
N ILE A 353 13.30 9.39 -2.51
CA ILE A 353 12.20 8.48 -2.11
C ILE A 353 11.72 8.82 -0.72
N ALA A 354 10.42 9.10 -0.60
CA ALA A 354 9.75 9.32 0.68
C ALA A 354 8.52 8.42 0.85
N PHE A 355 8.17 8.16 2.10
CA PHE A 355 6.98 7.45 2.54
C PHE A 355 6.21 8.31 3.51
N VAL A 356 4.89 8.40 3.33
CA VAL A 356 4.00 9.13 4.24
C VAL A 356 2.84 8.23 4.63
N GLY A 357 2.81 7.82 5.89
CA GLY A 357 1.78 6.96 6.47
C GLY A 357 0.71 7.75 7.19
N PHE A 358 -0.57 7.37 6.99
CA PHE A 358 -1.73 8.00 7.65
C PHE A 358 -2.71 6.95 8.16
N ASN A 359 -3.27 7.17 9.34
CA ASN A 359 -4.30 6.33 9.93
C ASN A 359 -5.72 6.70 9.47
N VAL A 360 -5.88 7.15 8.24
CA VAL A 360 -7.17 7.60 7.69
C VAL A 360 -7.50 6.91 6.36
N GLU A 361 -8.78 6.90 6.01
CA GLU A 361 -9.27 6.65 4.66
C GLU A 361 -9.23 7.97 3.87
N MET A 362 -8.07 8.29 3.33
CA MET A 362 -7.81 9.55 2.64
C MET A 362 -8.43 9.56 1.25
N LEU A 363 -9.19 10.61 0.89
CA LEU A 363 -9.66 10.78 -0.47
C LEU A 363 -8.50 11.14 -1.41
N THR A 364 -8.62 10.75 -2.67
CA THR A 364 -7.53 10.75 -3.65
C THR A 364 -6.94 12.15 -3.91
N GLU A 365 -7.78 13.19 -3.86
CA GLU A 365 -7.40 14.58 -4.05
C GLU A 365 -6.33 15.04 -3.04
N ILE A 366 -6.47 14.58 -1.78
CA ILE A 366 -5.54 14.92 -0.69
C ILE A 366 -4.17 14.26 -0.93
N GLY A 367 -4.17 12.97 -1.32
CA GLY A 367 -2.94 12.25 -1.64
C GLY A 367 -2.19 12.89 -2.80
N MET A 368 -2.92 13.26 -3.87
CA MET A 368 -2.35 13.98 -5.02
C MET A 368 -1.76 15.34 -4.63
N GLU A 369 -2.42 16.09 -3.74
CA GLU A 369 -1.90 17.37 -3.24
C GLU A 369 -0.60 17.18 -2.45
N ILE A 370 -0.51 16.15 -1.60
CA ILE A 370 0.72 15.83 -0.84
C ILE A 370 1.84 15.45 -1.81
N LYS A 371 1.58 14.57 -2.80
CA LYS A 371 2.57 14.20 -3.82
C LYS A 371 3.07 15.42 -4.58
N ALA A 372 2.16 16.31 -5.03
CA ALA A 372 2.50 17.50 -5.77
C ALA A 372 3.32 18.54 -4.97
N GLY A 373 3.10 18.62 -3.65
CA GLY A 373 3.82 19.52 -2.75
C GLY A 373 5.08 18.92 -2.10
N SER A 374 5.35 17.64 -2.29
CA SER A 374 6.49 16.94 -1.69
C SER A 374 7.82 17.43 -2.29
N PRO A 375 8.90 17.59 -1.48
CA PRO A 375 10.23 17.87 -1.99
C PRO A 375 10.90 16.63 -2.62
N TYR A 376 10.33 15.44 -2.44
CA TYR A 376 10.87 14.18 -2.96
C TYR A 376 10.23 13.82 -4.28
N ARG A 377 11.03 13.35 -5.22
CA ARG A 377 10.58 12.96 -6.55
C ARG A 377 9.56 11.81 -6.53
N TYR A 378 9.71 10.90 -5.59
CA TYR A 378 8.88 9.70 -5.43
C TYR A 378 8.33 9.65 -4.00
N THR A 379 7.05 9.94 -3.84
CA THR A 379 6.39 10.00 -2.53
C THR A 379 5.28 8.97 -2.44
N PHE A 380 5.53 7.89 -1.70
CA PHE A 380 4.55 6.87 -1.39
C PHE A 380 3.53 7.40 -0.39
N ILE A 381 2.26 7.35 -0.75
CA ILE A 381 1.14 7.62 0.18
C ILE A 381 0.63 6.29 0.71
N ILE A 382 0.72 6.09 2.02
CA ILE A 382 0.30 4.84 2.68
C ILE A 382 -0.86 5.16 3.60
N THR A 383 -2.08 4.87 3.17
CA THR A 383 -3.28 5.00 4.01
C THR A 383 -3.50 3.74 4.85
N HIS A 384 -4.48 3.76 5.76
CA HIS A 384 -4.71 2.64 6.68
C HIS A 384 -3.43 2.20 7.42
N CYS A 385 -2.59 3.19 7.73
CA CYS A 385 -1.27 3.01 8.34
C CYS A 385 -1.28 3.55 9.78
N ASN A 386 -0.80 2.75 10.73
CA ASN A 386 -0.68 3.13 12.13
C ASN A 386 -2.01 3.54 12.77
N GLY A 387 -3.07 2.75 12.53
CA GLY A 387 -4.39 2.91 13.15
C GLY A 387 -5.52 3.15 12.16
N GLY A 388 -6.67 3.67 12.65
CA GLY A 388 -7.84 3.97 11.83
C GLY A 388 -8.69 5.08 12.43
N SER A 389 -8.85 6.22 11.73
CA SER A 389 -9.62 7.39 12.16
C SER A 389 -10.79 7.76 11.25
N GLY A 390 -11.04 6.94 10.20
CA GLY A 390 -12.14 7.11 9.24
C GLY A 390 -11.77 8.05 8.08
N TYR A 391 -12.79 8.49 7.32
CA TYR A 391 -12.61 9.25 6.10
C TYR A 391 -12.07 10.65 6.35
N LEU A 392 -10.99 11.01 5.63
CA LEU A 392 -10.49 12.38 5.53
C LEU A 392 -10.92 12.96 4.18
N VAL A 393 -11.77 14.01 4.23
CA VAL A 393 -12.47 14.54 3.05
C VAL A 393 -11.98 15.95 2.73
N PRO A 394 -11.70 16.31 1.45
CA PRO A 394 -11.44 17.67 1.03
C PRO A 394 -12.60 18.60 1.35
N LYS A 395 -12.32 19.84 1.75
CA LYS A 395 -13.35 20.81 2.19
C LYS A 395 -14.40 21.10 1.12
N GLU A 396 -14.01 21.05 -0.16
CA GLU A 396 -14.89 21.34 -1.28
C GLU A 396 -16.02 20.32 -1.42
N LEU A 397 -15.78 19.05 -1.04
CA LEU A 397 -16.73 17.97 -1.19
C LEU A 397 -17.82 17.93 -0.09
N TYR A 398 -17.62 18.65 1.02
CA TYR A 398 -18.62 18.64 2.10
C TYR A 398 -20.00 19.14 1.65
N LYS A 399 -20.06 20.09 0.72
CA LYS A 399 -21.32 20.60 0.16
C LYS A 399 -22.01 19.63 -0.78
N GLU A 400 -21.27 18.65 -1.32
CA GLU A 400 -21.82 17.65 -2.23
C GLU A 400 -22.47 16.48 -1.48
N GLY A 401 -22.10 16.26 -0.21
CA GLY A 401 -22.56 15.11 0.55
C GLY A 401 -21.94 13.80 0.06
N GLY A 402 -22.73 12.72 0.10
CA GLY A 402 -22.27 11.37 -0.25
C GLY A 402 -21.67 10.62 0.94
N TYR A 403 -21.34 9.34 0.72
CA TYR A 403 -20.96 8.40 1.79
C TYR A 403 -19.79 8.88 2.64
N GLU A 404 -18.71 9.30 2.02
CA GLU A 404 -17.49 9.72 2.71
C GLU A 404 -17.74 10.95 3.58
N VAL A 405 -18.59 11.87 3.08
CA VAL A 405 -18.98 13.09 3.83
C VAL A 405 -19.91 12.79 4.99
N THR A 406 -20.83 11.82 4.82
CA THR A 406 -21.77 11.46 5.90
C THR A 406 -21.10 10.69 7.02
N THR A 407 -20.07 9.90 6.70
CA THR A 407 -19.36 9.03 7.66
C THR A 407 -18.11 9.65 8.28
N THR A 408 -17.59 10.76 7.72
CA THR A 408 -16.40 11.41 8.27
C THR A 408 -16.61 11.94 9.68
N ARG A 409 -15.61 11.74 10.52
CA ARG A 409 -15.53 12.30 11.89
C ARG A 409 -14.87 13.68 11.93
N PHE A 410 -14.25 14.11 10.84
CA PHE A 410 -13.45 15.32 10.78
C PHE A 410 -14.30 16.53 10.42
N GLN A 411 -14.04 17.66 11.05
CA GLN A 411 -14.62 18.93 10.68
C GLN A 411 -14.04 19.40 9.34
N ILE A 412 -14.84 20.18 8.59
CA ILE A 412 -14.40 20.82 7.35
C ILE A 412 -13.10 21.61 7.57
N GLY A 413 -12.13 21.44 6.64
CA GLY A 413 -10.80 22.05 6.71
C GLY A 413 -9.74 21.20 7.42
N SER A 414 -10.10 20.04 8.01
CA SER A 414 -9.11 19.14 8.60
C SER A 414 -8.14 18.58 7.58
N SER A 415 -8.56 18.37 6.33
CA SER A 415 -7.68 17.94 5.23
C SER A 415 -6.53 18.94 4.98
N ASP A 416 -6.84 20.24 4.95
CA ASP A 416 -5.82 21.28 4.76
C ASP A 416 -4.79 21.28 5.90
N MET A 417 -5.23 21.01 7.14
CA MET A 417 -4.35 20.88 8.30
C MET A 417 -3.40 19.68 8.15
N VAL A 418 -3.92 18.53 7.70
CA VAL A 418 -3.16 17.29 7.50
C VAL A 418 -2.14 17.47 6.38
N VAL A 419 -2.54 17.99 5.21
CA VAL A 419 -1.63 18.29 4.09
C VAL A 419 -0.49 19.20 4.53
N LYS A 420 -0.82 20.33 5.17
CA LYS A 420 0.19 21.28 5.66
C LYS A 420 1.17 20.64 6.65
N LYS A 421 0.66 19.81 7.59
CA LYS A 421 1.51 19.13 8.57
C LYS A 421 2.40 18.10 7.90
N ALA A 422 1.87 17.26 7.01
CA ALA A 422 2.62 16.24 6.29
C ALA A 422 3.74 16.85 5.42
N LEU A 423 3.41 17.89 4.63
CA LEU A 423 4.41 18.59 3.82
C LEU A 423 5.51 19.22 4.68
N ARG A 424 5.16 19.89 5.79
CA ARG A 424 6.16 20.42 6.70
C ARG A 424 7.09 19.33 7.21
N MET A 425 6.55 18.19 7.67
CA MET A 425 7.36 17.05 8.14
C MET A 425 8.29 16.52 7.04
N LEU A 426 7.81 16.45 5.78
CA LEU A 426 8.63 16.02 4.65
C LEU A 426 9.79 17.01 4.35
N TYR A 427 9.54 18.32 4.47
CA TYR A 427 10.59 19.33 4.28
C TYR A 427 11.61 19.37 5.44
N ASP A 428 11.21 18.92 6.62
CA ASP A 428 12.06 18.90 7.83
C ASP A 428 12.95 17.62 7.91
N LEU A 429 12.73 16.58 7.02
CA LEU A 429 13.57 15.36 6.93
C LEU A 429 14.92 15.63 6.26
#